data_81718a25e6237cf54daaa534f7637bf2
#
_entry.id   81718a25e6237cf54daaa534f7637bf2
#
_cell.length_a   1.000
_cell.length_b   1.000
_cell.length_c   1.000
_cell.angle_alpha   90.00
_cell.angle_beta   90.00
_cell.angle_gamma   90.00
#
_symmetry.space_group_name_H-M   'P 1'
#
loop_
_entity.id
_entity.type
_entity.pdbx_description
1 polymer ?
#
loop_
_entity_poly.entity_id
_entity_poly.type
_entity_poly.pdbx_seq_one_letter_code
_entity_poly.pdbx_strand_id
1 'polypeptide(L)'
;MDISDVYLGLGQDAFAALIRGISIGKLKSYQIYEGFKVRAHLQKLNTEILRKATPRFWSRIASHDEDFGKDLAQAILVSHLDLIVAVLDFAGVPHEGGFFAKDMDASKYFTEGWEARVFARFQEPSGAPLLLFYVNHLRWELLKATEIYLPAAPSAA
;
A
#
# COMPACT_ATOMS: atom_id res chain seq x y z
N MET A 1 -3.94 -15.56 4.38
CA MET A 1 -3.11 -14.34 4.56
C MET A 1 -4.05 -13.16 4.80
N ASP A 2 -3.84 -12.40 5.85
CA ASP A 2 -4.59 -11.17 6.12
C ASP A 2 -3.74 -9.94 5.74
N ILE A 3 -4.31 -8.74 5.89
CA ILE A 3 -3.60 -7.51 5.54
C ILE A 3 -2.33 -7.32 6.38
N SER A 4 -2.33 -7.77 7.62
CA SER A 4 -1.15 -7.68 8.48
C SER A 4 0.02 -8.48 7.91
N ASP A 5 -0.26 -9.64 7.31
CA ASP A 5 0.78 -10.46 6.68
C ASP A 5 1.46 -9.74 5.51
N VAL A 6 0.73 -8.88 4.80
CA VAL A 6 1.32 -8.07 3.74
C VAL A 6 2.42 -7.16 4.30
N TYR A 7 2.12 -6.45 5.37
CA TYR A 7 3.12 -5.56 6.00
C TYR A 7 4.27 -6.35 6.61
N LEU A 8 3.95 -7.42 7.34
CA LEU A 8 4.98 -8.23 8.00
C LEU A 8 5.93 -8.87 7.00
N GLY A 9 5.41 -9.30 5.86
CA GLY A 9 6.23 -9.89 4.80
C GLY A 9 7.18 -8.91 4.13
N LEU A 10 6.87 -7.62 4.16
CA LEU A 10 7.74 -6.58 3.60
C LEU A 10 8.88 -6.20 4.56
N GLY A 11 8.68 -6.35 5.87
CA GLY A 11 9.67 -6.02 6.88
C GLY A 11 9.55 -4.60 7.44
N GLN A 12 10.25 -4.37 8.55
CA GLN A 12 10.17 -3.10 9.28
C GLN A 12 10.69 -1.90 8.49
N ASP A 13 11.77 -2.08 7.74
CA ASP A 13 12.38 -0.97 6.98
C ASP A 13 11.45 -0.49 5.88
N ALA A 14 10.84 -1.41 5.13
CA ALA A 14 9.86 -1.08 4.11
C ALA A 14 8.63 -0.42 4.75
N PHE A 15 8.16 -0.96 5.87
CA PHE A 15 7.03 -0.39 6.61
C PHE A 15 7.30 1.05 7.03
N ALA A 16 8.47 1.32 7.60
CA ALA A 16 8.85 2.67 7.99
C ALA A 16 8.89 3.63 6.80
N ALA A 17 9.38 3.16 5.65
CA ALA A 17 9.39 3.95 4.42
C ALA A 17 7.96 4.28 3.96
N LEU A 18 7.03 3.33 4.06
CA LEU A 18 5.63 3.57 3.73
C LEU A 18 5.00 4.62 4.63
N ILE A 19 5.27 4.58 5.93
CA ILE A 19 4.76 5.58 6.87
C ILE A 19 5.30 6.97 6.54
N ARG A 20 6.59 7.09 6.22
CA ARG A 20 7.20 8.37 5.85
C ARG A 20 6.58 8.96 4.57
N GLY A 21 6.06 8.11 3.70
CA GLY A 21 5.45 8.53 2.44
C GLY A 21 3.99 8.98 2.56
N ILE A 22 3.36 8.85 3.72
CA ILE A 22 1.97 9.24 3.90
C ILE A 22 1.83 10.76 3.78
N SER A 23 0.88 11.21 2.97
CA SER A 23 0.57 12.62 2.78
C SER A 23 -0.54 13.07 3.73
N ILE A 24 -0.21 13.93 4.66
CA ILE A 24 -1.19 14.49 5.60
C ILE A 24 -2.29 15.25 4.85
N GLY A 25 -1.94 15.98 3.80
CA GLY A 25 -2.92 16.68 2.97
C GLY A 25 -3.93 15.74 2.33
N LYS A 26 -3.48 14.59 1.83
CA LYS A 26 -4.37 13.58 1.26
C LYS A 26 -5.23 12.93 2.33
N LEU A 27 -4.68 12.62 3.50
CA LEU A 27 -5.46 12.09 4.62
C LEU A 27 -6.62 13.01 4.96
N LYS A 28 -6.36 14.31 5.06
CA LYS A 28 -7.39 15.32 5.36
C LYS A 28 -8.41 15.40 4.22
N SER A 29 -7.93 15.44 2.98
CA SER A 29 -8.77 15.57 1.79
C SER A 29 -9.76 14.41 1.64
N TYR A 30 -9.32 13.20 1.95
CA TYR A 30 -10.15 11.99 1.85
C TYR A 30 -10.76 11.56 3.18
N GLN A 31 -10.60 12.35 4.24
CA GLN A 31 -11.18 12.09 5.57
C GLN A 31 -10.80 10.72 6.16
N ILE A 32 -9.55 10.30 5.95
CA ILE A 32 -9.08 8.97 6.35
C ILE A 32 -8.47 8.96 7.76
N TYR A 33 -8.37 10.12 8.38
CA TYR A 33 -7.69 10.30 9.65
C TYR A 33 -8.38 9.66 10.85
N GLU A 34 -9.67 9.35 10.75
CA GLU A 34 -10.42 8.77 11.86
C GLU A 34 -9.94 7.37 12.24
N GLY A 35 -9.37 6.64 11.27
CA GLY A 35 -8.77 5.33 11.50
C GLY A 35 -7.43 5.39 12.25
N PHE A 36 -6.81 6.58 12.32
CA PHE A 36 -5.55 6.76 13.03
C PHE A 36 -5.83 7.22 14.45
N LYS A 37 -5.92 6.28 15.38
CA LYS A 37 -6.01 6.59 16.81
C LYS A 37 -4.66 7.08 17.35
N VAL A 38 -4.12 8.12 16.73
CA VAL A 38 -2.97 8.84 17.27
C VAL A 38 -3.52 9.88 18.22
N ARG A 39 -2.94 10.00 19.42
CA ARG A 39 -3.33 11.00 20.42
C ARG A 39 -2.95 12.41 19.96
N ALA A 40 -3.55 12.85 18.84
CA ALA A 40 -3.37 14.20 18.35
C ALA A 40 -4.67 14.61 17.66
N HIS A 41 -5.09 15.86 17.89
CA HIS A 41 -6.14 16.41 17.07
C HIS A 41 -5.70 16.39 15.61
N LEU A 42 -6.62 16.10 14.71
CA LEU A 42 -6.37 16.07 13.29
C LEU A 42 -5.60 17.29 12.79
N GLN A 43 -5.95 18.48 13.32
CA GLN A 43 -5.30 19.74 12.96
C GLN A 43 -3.82 19.78 13.32
N LYS A 44 -3.39 18.97 14.28
CA LYS A 44 -2.00 18.88 14.73
C LYS A 44 -1.25 17.70 14.14
N LEU A 45 -1.93 16.85 13.36
CA LEU A 45 -1.29 15.72 12.73
C LEU A 45 -0.28 16.20 11.69
N ASN A 46 0.95 15.71 11.78
CA ASN A 46 2.02 16.04 10.86
C ASN A 46 2.94 14.83 10.65
N THR A 47 3.87 14.95 9.72
CA THR A 47 4.78 13.86 9.36
C THR A 47 5.63 13.39 10.55
N GLU A 48 6.05 14.30 11.42
CA GLU A 48 6.84 13.96 12.58
C GLU A 48 6.06 13.11 13.58
N ILE A 49 4.79 13.41 13.79
CA ILE A 49 3.90 12.63 14.66
C ILE A 49 3.73 11.21 14.11
N LEU A 50 3.52 11.08 12.79
CA LEU A 50 3.43 9.77 12.15
C LEU A 50 4.73 9.00 12.29
N ARG A 51 5.87 9.65 12.06
CA ARG A 51 7.19 9.03 12.20
C ARG A 51 7.41 8.48 13.61
N LYS A 52 7.07 9.26 14.62
CA LYS A 52 7.18 8.84 16.04
C LYS A 52 6.23 7.71 16.39
N ALA A 53 5.09 7.61 15.72
CA ALA A 53 4.11 6.56 15.94
C ALA A 53 4.46 5.25 15.24
N THR A 54 5.43 5.24 14.33
CA THR A 54 5.78 4.07 13.51
C THR A 54 6.00 2.78 14.33
N PRO A 55 6.77 2.79 15.45
CA PRO A 55 6.94 1.57 16.24
C PRO A 55 5.63 1.03 16.81
N ARG A 56 4.74 1.93 17.22
CA ARG A 56 3.44 1.56 17.75
C ARG A 56 2.52 1.01 16.66
N PHE A 57 2.57 1.61 15.46
CA PHE A 57 1.86 1.07 14.30
C PHE A 57 2.34 -0.33 13.96
N TRP A 58 3.65 -0.53 13.94
CA TRP A 58 4.23 -1.85 13.69
C TRP A 58 3.76 -2.89 14.70
N SER A 59 3.69 -2.53 15.98
CA SER A 59 3.19 -3.42 17.02
C SER A 59 1.74 -3.82 16.78
N ARG A 60 0.90 -2.90 16.33
CA ARG A 60 -0.49 -3.20 15.98
C ARG A 60 -0.58 -4.14 14.79
N ILE A 61 0.25 -3.92 13.77
CA ILE A 61 0.34 -4.82 12.63
C ILE A 61 0.78 -6.22 13.08
N ALA A 62 1.81 -6.29 13.93
CA ALA A 62 2.32 -7.57 14.44
C ALA A 62 1.28 -8.32 15.28
N SER A 63 0.34 -7.62 15.91
CA SER A 63 -0.76 -8.23 16.64
C SER A 63 -1.97 -8.58 15.76
N HIS A 64 -1.85 -8.42 14.45
CA HIS A 64 -2.91 -8.70 13.47
C HIS A 64 -4.19 -7.89 13.71
N ASP A 65 -4.05 -6.60 14.02
CA ASP A 65 -5.16 -5.67 14.08
C ASP A 65 -5.60 -5.36 12.64
N GLU A 66 -6.55 -6.14 12.12
CA GLU A 66 -6.97 -6.06 10.72
C GLU A 66 -7.59 -4.71 10.37
N ASP A 67 -8.44 -4.18 11.25
CA ASP A 67 -9.10 -2.90 10.99
C ASP A 67 -8.07 -1.77 10.85
N PHE A 68 -7.11 -1.73 11.75
CA PHE A 68 -6.00 -0.79 11.66
C PHE A 68 -5.18 -1.00 10.38
N GLY A 69 -4.87 -2.25 10.06
CA GLY A 69 -4.11 -2.59 8.85
C GLY A 69 -4.79 -2.11 7.57
N LYS A 70 -6.12 -2.26 7.49
CA LYS A 70 -6.91 -1.78 6.35
C LYS A 70 -6.96 -0.26 6.28
N ASP A 71 -7.15 0.41 7.42
CA ASP A 71 -7.16 1.87 7.48
C ASP A 71 -5.79 2.44 7.06
N LEU A 72 -4.72 1.82 7.54
CA LEU A 72 -3.37 2.22 7.17
C LEU A 72 -3.11 2.01 5.67
N ALA A 73 -3.56 0.89 5.11
CA ALA A 73 -3.45 0.64 3.68
C ALA A 73 -4.15 1.73 2.86
N GLN A 74 -5.36 2.11 3.27
CA GLN A 74 -6.10 3.19 2.61
C GLN A 74 -5.34 4.51 2.66
N ALA A 75 -4.73 4.84 3.80
CA ALA A 75 -3.93 6.05 3.95
C ALA A 75 -2.70 6.05 3.02
N ILE A 76 -2.01 4.92 2.94
CA ILE A 76 -0.86 4.77 2.04
C ILE A 76 -1.29 4.93 0.58
N LEU A 77 -2.37 4.24 0.18
CA LEU A 77 -2.81 4.24 -1.20
C LEU A 77 -3.29 5.62 -1.66
N VAL A 78 -4.08 6.33 -0.86
CA VAL A 78 -4.54 7.67 -1.27
C VAL A 78 -3.41 8.68 -1.31
N SER A 79 -2.34 8.46 -0.57
CA SER A 79 -1.16 9.32 -0.62
C SER A 79 -0.41 9.21 -1.95
N HIS A 80 -0.64 8.15 -2.70
CA HIS A 80 0.11 7.83 -3.92
C HIS A 80 -0.79 7.45 -5.09
N LEU A 81 -1.90 8.17 -5.25
CA LEU A 81 -2.87 7.90 -6.32
C LEU A 81 -2.25 7.99 -7.70
N ASP A 82 -1.24 8.84 -7.89
CA ASP A 82 -0.56 8.95 -9.19
C ASP A 82 0.07 7.62 -9.62
N LEU A 83 0.75 6.94 -8.69
CA LEU A 83 1.32 5.62 -8.99
C LEU A 83 0.22 4.58 -9.23
N ILE A 84 -0.84 4.61 -8.42
CA ILE A 84 -1.96 3.67 -8.56
C ILE A 84 -2.60 3.82 -9.94
N VAL A 85 -2.90 5.05 -10.36
CA VAL A 85 -3.47 5.33 -11.67
C VAL A 85 -2.55 4.81 -12.78
N ALA A 86 -1.24 5.08 -12.68
CA ALA A 86 -0.28 4.63 -13.68
C ALA A 86 -0.22 3.10 -13.77
N VAL A 87 -0.23 2.40 -12.64
CA VAL A 87 -0.21 0.93 -12.63
C VAL A 87 -1.50 0.36 -13.21
N LEU A 88 -2.65 0.90 -12.83
CA LEU A 88 -3.94 0.42 -13.34
C LEU A 88 -4.09 0.69 -14.85
N ASP A 89 -3.65 1.85 -15.33
CA ASP A 89 -3.65 2.14 -16.77
C ASP A 89 -2.73 1.19 -17.52
N PHE A 90 -1.55 0.93 -16.98
CA PHE A 90 -0.61 -0.03 -17.58
C PHE A 90 -1.19 -1.44 -17.65
N ALA A 91 -1.89 -1.88 -16.60
CA ALA A 91 -2.53 -3.20 -16.56
C ALA A 91 -3.83 -3.26 -17.38
N GLY A 92 -4.32 -2.13 -17.87
CA GLY A 92 -5.56 -2.08 -18.65
C GLY A 92 -6.82 -2.21 -17.80
N VAL A 93 -6.74 -1.91 -16.51
CA VAL A 93 -7.88 -2.04 -15.59
C VAL A 93 -8.72 -0.76 -15.62
N PRO A 94 -10.03 -0.85 -15.90
CA PRO A 94 -10.91 0.30 -15.80
C PRO A 94 -10.98 0.82 -14.36
N HIS A 95 -10.85 2.15 -14.19
CA HIS A 95 -10.91 2.78 -12.87
C HIS A 95 -11.33 4.26 -13.01
N GLU A 96 -11.73 4.87 -11.91
CA GLU A 96 -11.93 6.31 -11.80
C GLU A 96 -10.95 6.88 -10.76
N GLY A 97 -9.92 7.59 -11.22
CA GLY A 97 -8.94 8.21 -10.35
C GLY A 97 -8.20 7.24 -9.42
N GLY A 98 -8.07 5.97 -9.80
CA GLY A 98 -7.44 4.93 -9.01
C GLY A 98 -8.42 4.05 -8.21
N PHE A 99 -9.72 4.31 -8.33
CA PHE A 99 -10.76 3.55 -7.62
C PHE A 99 -11.52 2.65 -8.58
N PHE A 100 -11.77 1.42 -8.20
CA PHE A 100 -12.50 0.46 -9.02
C PHE A 100 -14.01 0.75 -9.00
N ALA A 101 -14.69 0.46 -10.12
CA ALA A 101 -16.13 0.49 -10.17
C ALA A 101 -16.73 -0.57 -9.25
N LYS A 102 -17.86 -0.25 -8.61
CA LYS A 102 -18.43 -1.03 -7.51
C LYS A 102 -18.76 -2.49 -7.86
N ASP A 103 -19.17 -2.77 -9.09
CA ASP A 103 -19.59 -4.08 -9.53
C ASP A 103 -18.63 -4.74 -10.54
N MET A 104 -17.40 -4.26 -10.61
CA MET A 104 -16.41 -4.74 -11.56
C MET A 104 -15.51 -5.78 -10.91
N ASP A 105 -15.30 -6.90 -11.60
CA ASP A 105 -14.28 -7.87 -11.20
C ASP A 105 -12.93 -7.47 -11.78
N ALA A 106 -12.16 -6.73 -10.99
CA ALA A 106 -10.83 -6.26 -11.40
C ALA A 106 -9.82 -7.39 -11.53
N SER A 107 -10.03 -8.52 -10.86
CA SER A 107 -9.07 -9.62 -10.82
C SER A 107 -8.75 -10.19 -12.20
N LYS A 108 -9.71 -10.16 -13.11
CA LYS A 108 -9.54 -10.73 -14.47
C LYS A 108 -8.53 -9.97 -15.34
N TYR A 109 -8.17 -8.75 -14.95
CA TYR A 109 -7.18 -7.95 -15.70
C TYR A 109 -5.73 -8.26 -15.31
N PHE A 110 -5.54 -8.99 -14.20
CA PHE A 110 -4.22 -9.33 -13.68
C PHE A 110 -3.87 -10.75 -14.13
N THR A 111 -3.36 -10.85 -15.35
CA THR A 111 -3.01 -12.14 -15.96
C THR A 111 -1.65 -12.64 -15.49
N GLU A 112 -1.37 -13.93 -15.68
CA GLU A 112 -0.12 -14.54 -15.23
C GLU A 112 1.11 -13.70 -15.59
N GLY A 113 2.00 -13.49 -14.61
CA GLY A 113 3.22 -12.71 -14.78
C GLY A 113 3.04 -11.19 -14.68
N TRP A 114 1.86 -10.72 -14.31
CA TRP A 114 1.58 -9.30 -14.23
C TRP A 114 2.49 -8.57 -13.23
N GLU A 115 2.83 -9.23 -12.13
CA GLU A 115 3.70 -8.64 -11.09
C GLU A 115 5.07 -8.28 -11.67
N ALA A 116 5.68 -9.20 -12.39
CA ALA A 116 6.98 -8.97 -13.01
C ALA A 116 6.92 -7.85 -14.05
N ARG A 117 5.84 -7.77 -14.82
CA ARG A 117 5.66 -6.70 -15.82
C ARG A 117 5.52 -5.33 -15.15
N VAL A 118 4.77 -5.24 -14.05
CA VAL A 118 4.60 -4.00 -13.30
C VAL A 118 5.96 -3.56 -12.70
N PHE A 119 6.70 -4.48 -12.09
CA PHE A 119 8.02 -4.14 -11.53
C PHE A 119 9.00 -3.71 -12.62
N ALA A 120 8.97 -4.35 -13.78
CA ALA A 120 9.83 -3.95 -14.90
C ALA A 120 9.52 -2.54 -15.39
N ARG A 121 8.23 -2.15 -15.40
CA ARG A 121 7.77 -0.86 -15.92
C ARG A 121 8.00 0.29 -14.94
N PHE A 122 7.82 0.05 -13.63
CA PHE A 122 7.79 1.10 -12.61
C PHE A 122 8.96 1.02 -11.63
N GLN A 123 10.01 0.32 -12.00
CA GLN A 123 11.17 0.10 -11.13
C GLN A 123 11.93 1.40 -10.90
N GLU A 124 11.65 2.07 -9.78
CA GLU A 124 12.43 3.21 -9.30
C GLU A 124 12.94 2.92 -7.89
N PRO A 125 14.23 3.13 -7.59
CA PRO A 125 14.79 2.77 -6.29
C PRO A 125 14.07 3.43 -5.11
N SER A 126 13.67 4.70 -5.27
CA SER A 126 12.98 5.45 -4.21
C SER A 126 11.53 5.00 -4.01
N GLY A 127 10.93 4.37 -5.01
CA GLY A 127 9.55 3.91 -4.96
C GLY A 127 9.38 2.42 -4.67
N ALA A 128 10.48 1.69 -4.51
CA ALA A 128 10.43 0.23 -4.40
C ALA A 128 9.54 -0.27 -3.24
N PRO A 129 9.61 0.26 -2.01
CA PRO A 129 8.73 -0.19 -0.94
C PRO A 129 7.25 0.04 -1.24
N LEU A 130 6.91 1.16 -1.85
CA LEU A 130 5.54 1.50 -2.21
C LEU A 130 5.00 0.57 -3.29
N LEU A 131 5.78 0.35 -4.35
CA LEU A 131 5.37 -0.56 -5.43
C LEU A 131 5.21 -1.98 -4.89
N LEU A 132 6.13 -2.43 -4.07
CA LEU A 132 6.08 -3.75 -3.44
C LEU A 132 4.82 -3.89 -2.57
N PHE A 133 4.51 -2.88 -1.80
CA PHE A 133 3.28 -2.86 -0.99
C PHE A 133 2.04 -2.91 -1.88
N TYR A 134 1.97 -2.07 -2.90
CA TYR A 134 0.79 -1.98 -3.76
C TYR A 134 0.55 -3.28 -4.53
N VAL A 135 1.58 -3.87 -5.10
CA VAL A 135 1.45 -5.15 -5.80
C VAL A 135 0.94 -6.24 -4.86
N ASN A 136 1.49 -6.33 -3.65
CA ASN A 136 1.04 -7.32 -2.68
C ASN A 136 -0.36 -7.04 -2.13
N HIS A 137 -0.73 -5.77 -2.01
CA HIS A 137 -2.08 -5.38 -1.63
C HIS A 137 -3.10 -5.84 -2.68
N LEU A 138 -2.81 -5.63 -3.96
CA LEU A 138 -3.65 -6.10 -5.06
C LEU A 138 -3.79 -7.63 -5.05
N ARG A 139 -2.68 -8.34 -4.85
CA ARG A 139 -2.70 -9.79 -4.78
C ARG A 139 -3.55 -10.30 -3.61
N TRP A 140 -3.42 -9.66 -2.47
CA TRP A 140 -4.22 -10.01 -1.29
C TRP A 140 -5.70 -9.71 -1.51
N GLU A 141 -6.02 -8.51 -1.97
CA GLU A 141 -7.40 -8.05 -2.09
C GLU A 141 -8.16 -8.72 -3.24
N LEU A 142 -7.54 -8.77 -4.43
CA LEU A 142 -8.22 -9.19 -5.64
C LEU A 142 -8.00 -10.66 -5.98
N LEU A 143 -6.81 -11.19 -5.74
CA LEU A 143 -6.41 -12.52 -6.16
C LEU A 143 -6.39 -13.52 -5.01
N LYS A 144 -6.69 -13.07 -3.80
CA LYS A 144 -6.72 -13.89 -2.58
C LYS A 144 -5.42 -14.70 -2.41
N ALA A 145 -4.29 -14.06 -2.69
CA ALA A 145 -2.99 -14.68 -2.57
C ALA A 145 -2.71 -15.14 -1.14
N THR A 146 -1.97 -16.23 -1.02
CA THR A 146 -1.60 -16.82 0.27
C THR A 146 -0.13 -16.58 0.62
N GLU A 147 0.63 -15.97 -0.29
CA GLU A 147 2.06 -15.71 -0.12
C GLU A 147 2.41 -14.31 -0.59
N ILE A 148 3.46 -13.73 0.01
CA ILE A 148 4.00 -12.44 -0.41
C ILE A 148 4.81 -12.62 -1.68
N TYR A 149 4.58 -11.74 -2.65
CA TYR A 149 5.39 -11.65 -3.86
C TYR A 149 6.62 -10.79 -3.58
N LEU A 150 7.78 -11.33 -3.89
CA LEU A 150 9.04 -10.58 -3.90
C LEU A 150 9.62 -10.69 -5.31
N PRO A 151 10.05 -9.56 -5.91
CA PRO A 151 10.66 -9.62 -7.22
C PRO A 151 11.95 -10.42 -7.14
N ALA A 152 12.27 -11.14 -8.24
CA ALA A 152 13.53 -11.85 -8.33
C ALA A 152 14.69 -10.86 -8.17
N ALA A 153 15.69 -11.24 -7.38
CA ALA A 153 16.90 -10.43 -7.29
C ALA A 153 17.48 -10.24 -8.68
N PRO A 154 17.92 -9.01 -9.04
CA PRO A 154 18.57 -8.82 -10.34
C PRO A 154 19.72 -9.81 -10.43
N SER A 155 19.69 -10.65 -11.49
CA SER A 155 20.78 -11.58 -11.71
C SER A 155 22.08 -10.77 -11.82
N ALA A 156 23.04 -11.10 -10.96
CA ALA A 156 24.39 -10.54 -11.07
C ALA A 156 25.01 -11.09 -12.36
N ALA A 157 24.83 -10.34 -13.42
CA ALA A 157 25.50 -10.63 -14.67
C ALA A 157 26.71 -9.74 -14.80
#